data_b396840b4655f063ba97351abad3f3da
#
_entry.id   b396840b4655f063ba97351abad3f3da
#
_cell.length_a   1.000
_cell.length_b   1.000
_cell.length_c   1.000
_cell.angle_alpha   90.00
_cell.angle_beta   90.00
_cell.angle_gamma   90.00
#
_symmetry.space_group_name_H-M   'P 1'
#
loop_
_entity.id
_entity.type
_entity.pdbx_description
1 polymer ?
#
loop_
_entity_poly.entity_id
_entity_poly.type
_entity_poly.pdbx_seq_one_letter_code
_entity_poly.pdbx_strand_id
1 'polypeptide(L)'
;RVGQRYLDNDLNRMFCAELKSPVDDLENKRALQLEQSVEKFFHQQPHDVSFYHYDLHTAIRSSLMSTFALIPFQKHAYDSELFSNLAAAKLDAIVLHSSAGKTFSSYTSEYFGAHSCTLELGKAKPFATNNLSDFKSTDLMLRALICAQENNNNLKNKIRYFKVIDSIIKKDDDFKLNVDKTAPNFTLFSKGQIIAEQNSGNYVVNLEKVWILFPNPEVKKGLRAGLLIDEIHYTNEVFS
;
A
#
# COMPACT_ATOMS: atom_id res chain seq x y z
N ARG A 1 10.29 15.55 -16.16
CA ARG A 1 11.69 15.11 -15.97
C ARG A 1 11.69 13.59 -15.91
N VAL A 2 12.47 12.96 -16.77
CA VAL A 2 12.60 11.49 -16.80
C VAL A 2 13.21 11.02 -15.48
N GLY A 3 12.59 9.99 -14.87
CA GLY A 3 13.07 9.39 -13.63
C GLY A 3 12.65 10.05 -12.32
N GLN A 4 11.80 11.07 -12.36
CA GLN A 4 11.19 11.62 -11.14
C GLN A 4 9.78 11.09 -10.96
N ARG A 5 9.47 10.64 -9.74
CA ARG A 5 8.15 10.15 -9.35
C ARG A 5 7.10 11.27 -9.34
N TYR A 6 7.50 12.48 -8.93
CA TYR A 6 6.67 13.69 -8.87
C TYR A 6 7.54 14.93 -9.01
N LEU A 7 6.95 16.07 -9.27
CA LEU A 7 7.66 17.36 -9.36
C LEU A 7 7.75 18.04 -8.00
N ASP A 8 6.61 18.35 -7.41
CA ASP A 8 6.50 19.08 -6.15
C ASP A 8 5.94 18.21 -5.02
N ASN A 9 4.90 17.42 -5.31
CA ASN A 9 4.16 16.63 -4.32
C ASN A 9 3.90 15.21 -4.79
N ASP A 10 3.91 14.24 -3.85
CA ASP A 10 3.58 12.84 -4.17
C ASP A 10 2.10 12.71 -4.53
N LEU A 11 1.80 12.50 -5.81
CA LEU A 11 0.45 12.33 -6.34
C LEU A 11 -0.37 11.34 -5.50
N ASN A 12 0.22 10.21 -5.11
CA ASN A 12 -0.46 9.19 -4.32
C ASN A 12 -0.59 9.52 -2.81
N ARG A 13 -0.60 10.82 -2.48
CA ARG A 13 -0.93 11.40 -1.17
C ARG A 13 -1.94 12.54 -1.29
N MET A 14 -2.54 12.73 -2.47
CA MET A 14 -3.37 13.89 -2.79
C MET A 14 -4.82 13.53 -3.10
N PHE A 15 -5.18 12.27 -2.97
CA PHE A 15 -6.56 11.82 -3.12
C PHE A 15 -7.35 12.08 -1.83
N CYS A 16 -8.68 12.14 -1.92
CA CYS A 16 -9.66 12.51 -0.88
C CYS A 16 -9.96 14.01 -0.83
N ALA A 17 -11.12 14.34 -1.36
CA ALA A 17 -11.50 15.66 -1.84
C ALA A 17 -11.61 16.80 -0.80
N GLU A 18 -11.76 16.52 0.49
CA GLU A 18 -12.13 17.53 1.48
C GLU A 18 -11.05 18.60 1.77
N LEU A 19 -9.82 18.40 1.31
CA LEU A 19 -8.69 19.25 1.66
C LEU A 19 -7.85 19.71 0.46
N LYS A 20 -8.45 19.78 -0.72
CA LYS A 20 -7.74 20.43 -1.84
C LYS A 20 -7.70 21.93 -1.59
N SER A 21 -6.68 22.32 -0.84
CA SER A 21 -6.20 23.70 -0.87
C SER A 21 -6.09 24.12 -2.34
N PRO A 22 -6.39 25.37 -2.70
CA PRO A 22 -6.24 25.84 -4.07
C PRO A 22 -4.77 25.97 -4.47
N VAL A 23 -3.97 24.93 -4.20
CA VAL A 23 -2.59 24.84 -4.64
C VAL A 23 -2.63 24.46 -6.11
N ASP A 24 -2.23 25.42 -6.94
CA ASP A 24 -2.23 25.32 -8.41
C ASP A 24 -1.03 24.48 -8.92
N ASP A 25 -0.74 23.34 -8.29
CA ASP A 25 0.29 22.42 -8.72
C ASP A 25 -0.23 21.34 -9.68
N LEU A 26 0.67 20.76 -10.45
CA LEU A 26 0.35 19.78 -11.49
C LEU A 26 -0.18 18.47 -10.88
N GLU A 27 0.34 18.05 -9.74
CA GLU A 27 -0.07 16.83 -9.05
C GLU A 27 -1.49 16.96 -8.51
N ASN A 28 -1.87 18.10 -7.91
CA ASN A 28 -3.23 18.35 -7.46
C ASN A 28 -4.23 18.34 -8.61
N LYS A 29 -3.90 19.02 -9.72
CA LYS A 29 -4.73 19.00 -10.94
C LYS A 29 -4.90 17.58 -11.45
N ARG A 30 -3.82 16.80 -11.47
CA ARG A 30 -3.87 15.42 -11.95
C ARG A 30 -4.67 14.50 -11.01
N ALA A 31 -4.52 14.64 -9.71
CA ALA A 31 -5.33 13.90 -8.74
C ALA A 31 -6.82 14.16 -8.94
N LEU A 32 -7.20 15.44 -9.08
CA LEU A 32 -8.59 15.84 -9.34
C LEU A 32 -9.13 15.24 -10.66
N GLN A 33 -8.34 15.26 -11.73
CA GLN A 33 -8.74 14.65 -13.01
C GLN A 33 -8.98 13.14 -12.87
N LEU A 34 -8.12 12.44 -12.11
CA LEU A 34 -8.28 11.01 -11.86
C LEU A 34 -9.51 10.72 -11.02
N GLU A 35 -9.74 11.48 -9.95
CA GLU A 35 -10.96 11.38 -9.13
C GLU A 35 -12.22 11.57 -9.97
N GLN A 36 -12.31 12.65 -10.75
CA GLN A 36 -13.45 12.91 -11.63
C GLN A 36 -13.68 11.80 -12.67
N SER A 37 -12.60 11.24 -13.21
CA SER A 37 -12.70 10.16 -14.19
C SER A 37 -13.24 8.87 -13.57
N VAL A 38 -12.78 8.53 -12.39
CA VAL A 38 -13.23 7.35 -11.64
C VAL A 38 -14.64 7.52 -11.12
N GLU A 39 -14.96 8.70 -10.58
CA GLU A 39 -16.32 9.06 -10.15
C GLU A 39 -17.32 8.90 -11.30
N LYS A 40 -17.02 9.49 -12.46
CA LYS A 40 -17.84 9.34 -13.66
C LYS A 40 -18.01 7.86 -14.05
N PHE A 41 -16.92 7.08 -14.01
CA PHE A 41 -16.97 5.67 -14.34
C PHE A 41 -17.90 4.91 -13.38
N PHE A 42 -17.76 5.10 -12.08
CA PHE A 42 -18.56 4.37 -11.09
C PHE A 42 -20.05 4.78 -11.11
N HIS A 43 -20.36 6.07 -11.24
CA HIS A 43 -21.75 6.55 -11.33
C HIS A 43 -22.48 6.09 -12.60
N GLN A 44 -21.76 5.68 -13.64
CA GLN A 44 -22.37 5.15 -14.87
C GLN A 44 -22.70 3.66 -14.80
N GLN A 45 -22.29 2.97 -13.74
CA GLN A 45 -22.54 1.53 -13.62
C GLN A 45 -23.89 1.25 -12.92
N PRO A 46 -24.46 0.04 -13.12
CA PRO A 46 -25.62 -0.43 -12.36
C PRO A 46 -25.33 -0.43 -10.84
N HIS A 47 -26.39 -0.30 -10.02
CA HIS A 47 -26.25 -0.22 -8.57
C HIS A 47 -25.90 -1.56 -7.89
N ASP A 48 -26.06 -2.67 -8.58
CA ASP A 48 -25.89 -4.04 -8.08
C ASP A 48 -24.55 -4.69 -8.49
N VAL A 49 -23.59 -3.88 -8.88
CA VAL A 49 -22.26 -4.37 -9.28
C VAL A 49 -21.22 -4.13 -8.20
N SER A 50 -20.26 -5.05 -8.07
CA SER A 50 -19.08 -4.89 -7.22
C SER A 50 -17.97 -4.18 -7.98
N PHE A 51 -17.31 -3.24 -7.31
CA PHE A 51 -16.18 -2.50 -7.87
C PHE A 51 -14.85 -3.02 -7.34
N TYR A 52 -13.91 -3.26 -8.22
CA TYR A 52 -12.53 -3.65 -7.88
C TYR A 52 -11.55 -2.61 -8.37
N HIS A 53 -10.58 -2.25 -7.52
CA HIS A 53 -9.49 -1.35 -7.87
C HIS A 53 -8.15 -1.92 -7.46
N TYR A 54 -7.36 -2.35 -8.42
CA TYR A 54 -5.99 -2.82 -8.23
C TYR A 54 -5.01 -1.76 -8.76
N ASP A 55 -4.37 -1.01 -7.85
CA ASP A 55 -3.36 0.00 -8.18
C ASP A 55 -1.99 -0.67 -8.29
N LEU A 56 -1.46 -0.82 -9.51
CA LEU A 56 -0.26 -1.59 -9.78
C LEU A 56 0.99 -0.76 -9.61
N HIS A 57 1.81 -1.11 -8.62
CA HIS A 57 3.05 -0.44 -8.24
C HIS A 57 4.26 -1.36 -8.31
N THR A 58 5.45 -0.73 -8.26
CA THR A 58 6.71 -1.37 -7.94
C THR A 58 7.39 -0.61 -6.82
N ALA A 59 7.96 -1.31 -5.85
CA ALA A 59 8.62 -0.70 -4.70
C ALA A 59 9.98 -0.09 -5.09
N ILE A 60 10.26 1.13 -4.64
CA ILE A 60 11.56 1.77 -4.84
C ILE A 60 12.66 0.98 -4.13
N ARG A 61 12.39 0.48 -2.92
CA ARG A 61 13.29 -0.36 -2.13
C ARG A 61 13.07 -1.83 -2.43
N SER A 62 14.11 -2.64 -2.22
CA SER A 62 13.95 -4.09 -2.16
C SER A 62 13.00 -4.49 -1.04
N SER A 63 12.43 -5.67 -1.15
CA SER A 63 11.53 -6.22 -0.14
C SER A 63 11.92 -7.66 0.16
N LEU A 64 11.90 -8.06 1.44
CA LEU A 64 12.10 -9.45 1.85
C LEU A 64 10.92 -10.32 1.43
N MET A 65 9.74 -9.72 1.29
CA MET A 65 8.58 -10.29 0.61
C MET A 65 8.41 -9.50 -0.68
N SER A 66 8.74 -10.14 -1.80
CA SER A 66 8.93 -9.47 -3.10
C SER A 66 7.65 -8.84 -3.61
N THR A 67 6.52 -9.52 -3.39
CA THR A 67 5.20 -9.12 -3.86
C THR A 67 4.23 -9.05 -2.70
N PHE A 68 3.55 -7.93 -2.56
CA PHE A 68 2.57 -7.76 -1.48
C PHE A 68 1.46 -6.79 -1.85
N ALA A 69 0.33 -6.92 -1.17
CA ALA A 69 -0.79 -6.00 -1.27
C ALA A 69 -0.86 -5.09 -0.04
N LEU A 70 -1.18 -3.82 -0.27
CA LEU A 70 -1.58 -2.88 0.76
C LEU A 70 -3.08 -2.65 0.62
N ILE A 71 -3.86 -3.03 1.63
CA ILE A 71 -5.32 -2.87 1.63
C ILE A 71 -5.67 -1.64 2.44
N PRO A 72 -6.42 -0.67 1.88
CA PRO A 72 -6.88 0.51 2.59
C PRO A 72 -7.69 0.15 3.83
N PHE A 73 -7.67 1.02 4.82
CA PHE A 73 -8.57 0.92 5.96
C PHE A 73 -10.03 1.02 5.49
N GLN A 74 -10.86 0.13 6.00
CA GLN A 74 -12.31 0.12 5.79
C GLN A 74 -13.02 0.07 7.14
N LYS A 75 -14.19 0.72 7.22
CA LYS A 75 -15.08 0.65 8.38
C LYS A 75 -15.96 -0.60 8.39
N HIS A 76 -16.01 -1.31 7.27
CA HIS A 76 -16.79 -2.52 7.06
C HIS A 76 -15.86 -3.72 6.92
N ALA A 77 -16.43 -4.91 7.03
CA ALA A 77 -15.73 -6.15 6.76
C ALA A 77 -15.12 -6.15 5.35
N TYR A 78 -13.94 -6.72 5.22
CA TYR A 78 -13.30 -6.87 3.91
C TYR A 78 -13.98 -7.98 3.10
N ASP A 79 -14.09 -7.76 1.81
CA ASP A 79 -14.64 -8.74 0.89
C ASP A 79 -13.72 -9.96 0.72
N SER A 80 -14.28 -11.16 0.90
CA SER A 80 -13.51 -12.42 0.82
C SER A 80 -13.02 -12.71 -0.60
N GLU A 81 -13.71 -12.23 -1.63
CA GLU A 81 -13.31 -12.42 -3.03
C GLU A 81 -12.05 -11.63 -3.36
N LEU A 82 -11.89 -10.41 -2.80
CA LEU A 82 -10.64 -9.66 -2.91
C LEU A 82 -9.45 -10.52 -2.43
N PHE A 83 -9.56 -11.16 -1.26
CA PHE A 83 -8.48 -12.00 -0.72
C PHE A 83 -8.26 -13.28 -1.55
N SER A 84 -9.34 -13.86 -2.07
CA SER A 84 -9.25 -14.98 -3.00
C SER A 84 -8.48 -14.61 -4.28
N ASN A 85 -8.74 -13.43 -4.84
CA ASN A 85 -8.02 -12.91 -5.98
C ASN A 85 -6.54 -12.66 -5.66
N LEU A 86 -6.25 -12.07 -4.51
CA LEU A 86 -4.86 -11.85 -4.06
C LEU A 86 -4.11 -13.18 -3.82
N ALA A 87 -4.80 -14.21 -3.35
CA ALA A 87 -4.23 -15.56 -3.23
C ALA A 87 -3.91 -16.17 -4.60
N ALA A 88 -4.78 -15.99 -5.60
CA ALA A 88 -4.54 -16.41 -6.97
C ALA A 88 -3.35 -15.68 -7.62
N ALA A 89 -3.12 -14.42 -7.26
CA ALA A 89 -1.94 -13.65 -7.65
C ALA A 89 -0.64 -14.15 -7.03
N LYS A 90 -0.69 -15.08 -6.05
CA LYS A 90 0.44 -15.70 -5.34
C LYS A 90 1.37 -14.67 -4.68
N LEU A 91 0.78 -13.68 -4.03
CA LEU A 91 1.53 -12.69 -3.27
C LEU A 91 2.20 -13.31 -2.04
N ASP A 92 3.35 -12.72 -1.63
CA ASP A 92 4.06 -13.13 -0.43
C ASP A 92 3.38 -12.63 0.84
N ALA A 93 2.76 -11.43 0.78
CA ALA A 93 2.14 -10.80 1.95
C ALA A 93 0.92 -9.93 1.59
N ILE A 94 0.07 -9.74 2.59
CA ILE A 94 -1.03 -8.76 2.60
C ILE A 94 -0.88 -7.91 3.85
N VAL A 95 -0.97 -6.59 3.69
CA VAL A 95 -0.84 -5.61 4.77
C VAL A 95 -2.11 -4.78 4.85
N LEU A 96 -2.79 -4.82 5.99
CA LEU A 96 -4.01 -4.07 6.26
C LEU A 96 -3.67 -2.72 6.90
N HIS A 97 -4.15 -1.62 6.33
CA HIS A 97 -4.06 -0.32 6.97
C HIS A 97 -5.04 -0.22 8.15
N SER A 98 -4.63 0.49 9.22
CA SER A 98 -5.44 0.68 10.43
C SER A 98 -6.11 2.07 10.50
N SER A 99 -5.85 2.93 9.53
CA SER A 99 -6.42 4.29 9.46
C SER A 99 -6.61 4.71 8.01
N ALA A 100 -7.54 5.66 7.81
CA ALA A 100 -7.79 6.26 6.50
C ALA A 100 -6.52 6.86 5.90
N GLY A 101 -6.36 6.73 4.59
CA GLY A 101 -5.23 7.21 3.82
C GLY A 101 -5.65 8.19 2.72
N LYS A 102 -4.66 8.76 2.04
CA LYS A 102 -4.86 9.66 0.90
C LYS A 102 -4.29 9.09 -0.39
N THR A 103 -4.31 7.76 -0.53
CA THR A 103 -3.89 7.08 -1.75
C THR A 103 -5.06 6.93 -2.70
N PHE A 104 -4.78 6.64 -3.97
CA PHE A 104 -5.83 6.42 -4.96
C PHE A 104 -6.71 5.21 -4.60
N SER A 105 -6.12 4.13 -4.14
CA SER A 105 -6.85 2.97 -3.64
C SER A 105 -7.69 3.27 -2.39
N SER A 106 -7.21 4.15 -1.48
CA SER A 106 -8.01 4.61 -0.34
C SER A 106 -9.22 5.42 -0.77
N TYR A 107 -9.05 6.30 -1.75
CA TYR A 107 -10.14 7.12 -2.30
C TYR A 107 -11.27 6.26 -2.87
N THR A 108 -10.96 5.31 -3.73
CA THR A 108 -11.99 4.47 -4.34
C THR A 108 -12.66 3.54 -3.33
N SER A 109 -11.92 3.06 -2.33
CA SER A 109 -12.48 2.27 -1.24
C SER A 109 -13.44 3.09 -0.39
N GLU A 110 -13.06 4.32 0.00
CA GLU A 110 -13.85 5.14 0.93
C GLU A 110 -15.09 5.76 0.28
N TYR A 111 -14.96 6.26 -0.96
CA TYR A 111 -16.05 7.03 -1.60
C TYR A 111 -16.98 6.16 -2.45
N PHE A 112 -16.53 5.01 -2.92
CA PHE A 112 -17.31 4.15 -3.82
C PHE A 112 -17.50 2.72 -3.30
N GLY A 113 -16.95 2.41 -2.11
CA GLY A 113 -17.02 1.06 -1.56
C GLY A 113 -16.28 0.03 -2.42
N ALA A 114 -15.33 0.46 -3.24
CA ALA A 114 -14.58 -0.44 -4.09
C ALA A 114 -13.67 -1.36 -3.26
N HIS A 115 -13.59 -2.63 -3.64
CA HIS A 115 -12.65 -3.61 -3.12
C HIS A 115 -11.25 -3.27 -3.65
N SER A 116 -10.53 -2.42 -2.93
CA SER A 116 -9.33 -1.74 -3.41
C SER A 116 -8.06 -2.26 -2.76
N CYS A 117 -6.98 -2.31 -3.53
CA CYS A 117 -5.63 -2.52 -2.98
C CYS A 117 -4.56 -1.87 -3.86
N THR A 118 -3.41 -1.59 -3.25
CA THR A 118 -2.18 -1.30 -3.99
C THR A 118 -1.33 -2.56 -4.04
N LEU A 119 -0.95 -3.00 -5.24
CA LEU A 119 -0.09 -4.16 -5.45
C LEU A 119 1.36 -3.72 -5.67
N GLU A 120 2.24 -4.09 -4.76
CA GLU A 120 3.69 -3.89 -4.90
C GLU A 120 4.30 -5.14 -5.53
N LEU A 121 4.65 -5.04 -6.82
CA LEU A 121 5.04 -6.17 -7.68
C LEU A 121 6.56 -6.27 -7.87
N GLY A 122 7.30 -6.18 -6.77
CA GLY A 122 8.75 -6.26 -6.77
C GLY A 122 9.45 -4.90 -6.87
N LYS A 123 10.78 -4.93 -7.01
CA LYS A 123 11.61 -3.73 -7.05
C LYS A 123 11.50 -2.99 -8.38
N ALA A 124 11.36 -1.67 -8.33
CA ALA A 124 11.41 -0.79 -9.49
C ALA A 124 12.74 -0.96 -10.25
N LYS A 125 12.63 -1.17 -11.55
CA LYS A 125 13.77 -1.29 -12.49
C LYS A 125 13.68 -0.17 -13.54
N PRO A 126 14.74 0.09 -14.30
CA PRO A 126 14.68 1.00 -15.44
C PRO A 126 13.54 0.63 -16.39
N PHE A 127 12.98 1.62 -17.07
CA PHE A 127 11.84 1.40 -17.96
C PHE A 127 12.13 0.31 -19.00
N ALA A 128 11.16 -0.57 -19.23
CA ALA A 128 11.23 -1.72 -20.12
C ALA A 128 12.26 -2.83 -19.74
N THR A 129 12.86 -2.79 -18.55
CA THR A 129 13.80 -3.84 -18.10
C THR A 129 13.22 -4.83 -17.09
N ASN A 130 11.92 -4.71 -16.78
CA ASN A 130 11.23 -5.68 -15.92
C ASN A 130 11.11 -7.03 -16.64
N ASN A 131 11.31 -8.11 -15.89
CA ASN A 131 11.01 -9.43 -16.38
C ASN A 131 9.52 -9.71 -16.20
N LEU A 132 8.76 -9.76 -17.29
CA LEU A 132 7.30 -9.92 -17.25
C LEU A 132 6.87 -11.27 -16.66
N SER A 133 7.72 -12.29 -16.65
CA SER A 133 7.42 -13.57 -16.01
C SER A 133 7.23 -13.44 -14.49
N ASP A 134 7.85 -12.43 -13.85
CA ASP A 134 7.73 -12.17 -12.42
C ASP A 134 6.29 -11.74 -12.05
N PHE A 135 5.53 -11.21 -13.03
CA PHE A 135 4.15 -10.73 -12.85
C PHE A 135 3.10 -11.70 -13.36
N LYS A 136 3.50 -12.88 -13.85
CA LYS A 136 2.60 -13.83 -14.53
C LYS A 136 1.38 -14.21 -13.70
N SER A 137 1.53 -14.46 -12.41
CA SER A 137 0.41 -14.85 -11.55
C SER A 137 -0.59 -13.70 -11.38
N THR A 138 -0.10 -12.47 -11.20
CA THR A 138 -0.94 -11.27 -11.12
C THR A 138 -1.64 -11.01 -12.46
N ASP A 139 -0.95 -11.12 -13.59
CA ASP A 139 -1.55 -10.96 -14.92
C ASP A 139 -2.67 -12.00 -15.16
N LEU A 140 -2.45 -13.25 -14.81
CA LEU A 140 -3.45 -14.30 -14.94
C LEU A 140 -4.67 -14.05 -14.06
N MET A 141 -4.46 -13.64 -12.81
CA MET A 141 -5.54 -13.29 -11.89
C MET A 141 -6.38 -12.13 -12.43
N LEU A 142 -5.74 -11.04 -12.88
CA LEU A 142 -6.45 -9.87 -13.43
C LEU A 142 -7.23 -10.24 -14.70
N ARG A 143 -6.67 -11.07 -15.59
CA ARG A 143 -7.38 -11.55 -16.80
C ARG A 143 -8.58 -12.40 -16.43
N ALA A 144 -8.44 -13.32 -15.47
CA ALA A 144 -9.55 -14.15 -15.02
C ALA A 144 -10.68 -13.27 -14.47
N LEU A 145 -10.35 -12.26 -13.64
CA LEU A 145 -11.33 -11.32 -13.09
C LEU A 145 -12.05 -10.54 -14.22
N ILE A 146 -11.30 -9.98 -15.19
CA ILE A 146 -11.87 -9.23 -16.32
C ILE A 146 -12.78 -10.11 -17.19
N CYS A 147 -12.43 -11.39 -17.35
CA CYS A 147 -13.19 -12.34 -18.16
C CYS A 147 -14.29 -13.08 -17.38
N ALA A 148 -14.56 -12.69 -16.15
CA ALA A 148 -15.50 -13.35 -15.22
C ALA A 148 -15.24 -14.87 -15.11
N GLN A 149 -13.97 -15.27 -15.08
CA GLN A 149 -13.52 -16.64 -14.89
C GLN A 149 -13.16 -16.88 -13.42
N GLU A 150 -13.47 -18.07 -12.92
CA GLU A 150 -13.02 -18.42 -11.57
C GLU A 150 -11.49 -18.47 -11.49
N ASN A 151 -10.95 -17.80 -10.48
CA ASN A 151 -9.54 -17.90 -10.14
C ASN A 151 -9.28 -19.26 -9.49
N ASN A 152 -8.49 -20.11 -10.13
CA ASN A 152 -8.08 -21.41 -9.57
C ASN A 152 -7.18 -21.20 -8.34
N ASN A 153 -7.81 -21.16 -7.18
CA ASN A 153 -7.16 -21.01 -5.89
C ASN A 153 -6.55 -22.32 -5.42
N ASN A 154 -5.41 -22.70 -5.96
CA ASN A 154 -4.55 -23.67 -5.26
C ASN A 154 -3.87 -22.93 -4.09
N LEU A 155 -4.52 -22.90 -2.93
CA LEU A 155 -4.13 -22.26 -1.67
C LEU A 155 -2.80 -22.80 -1.06
N LYS A 156 -1.91 -23.35 -1.86
CA LYS A 156 -0.61 -23.87 -1.39
C LYS A 156 0.40 -22.80 -1.00
N ASN A 157 0.21 -21.54 -1.39
CA ASN A 157 1.07 -20.46 -0.97
C ASN A 157 0.60 -19.89 0.36
N LYS A 158 1.45 -19.99 1.36
CA LYS A 158 1.18 -19.43 2.69
C LYS A 158 1.45 -17.91 2.64
N ILE A 159 0.41 -17.14 2.29
CA ILE A 159 0.46 -15.67 2.37
C ILE A 159 0.61 -15.28 3.84
N ARG A 160 1.50 -14.34 4.11
CA ARG A 160 1.63 -13.74 5.44
C ARG A 160 0.74 -12.49 5.53
N TYR A 161 0.07 -12.35 6.66
CA TYR A 161 -0.84 -11.23 6.90
C TYR A 161 -0.26 -10.30 7.95
N PHE A 162 -0.34 -9.01 7.68
CA PHE A 162 0.16 -7.97 8.58
C PHE A 162 -0.89 -6.88 8.75
N LYS A 163 -0.81 -6.18 9.88
CA LYS A 163 -1.59 -4.97 10.14
C LYS A 163 -0.64 -3.83 10.47
N VAL A 164 -0.92 -2.66 9.94
CA VAL A 164 -0.21 -1.43 10.33
C VAL A 164 -0.58 -1.11 11.78
N ILE A 165 0.42 -0.97 12.64
CA ILE A 165 0.25 -0.66 14.07
C ILE A 165 0.67 0.76 14.41
N ASP A 166 1.63 1.35 13.66
CA ASP A 166 2.10 2.71 13.89
C ASP A 166 2.79 3.29 12.65
N SER A 167 3.04 4.59 12.67
CA SER A 167 3.78 5.34 11.67
C SER A 167 4.92 6.12 12.29
N ILE A 168 6.13 5.90 11.81
CA ILE A 168 7.29 6.70 12.23
C ILE A 168 7.22 8.04 11.52
N ILE A 169 7.04 9.12 12.27
CA ILE A 169 7.00 10.50 11.76
C ILE A 169 8.29 11.23 12.12
N LYS A 170 8.94 11.83 11.13
CA LYS A 170 10.07 12.72 11.34
C LYS A 170 9.55 14.04 11.90
N LYS A 171 9.67 14.26 13.21
CA LYS A 171 9.18 15.47 13.90
C LYS A 171 10.27 16.52 14.06
N ASP A 172 11.52 16.08 14.15
CA ASP A 172 12.65 16.92 14.52
C ASP A 172 13.76 16.87 13.48
N ASP A 173 14.65 17.85 13.49
CA ASP A 173 15.76 17.96 12.54
C ASP A 173 16.90 16.97 12.88
N ASP A 174 17.01 16.55 14.14
CA ASP A 174 17.93 15.53 14.62
C ASP A 174 17.43 14.08 14.39
N PHE A 175 16.30 13.91 13.71
CA PHE A 175 15.71 12.60 13.45
C PHE A 175 16.70 11.64 12.81
N LYS A 176 16.83 10.47 13.42
CA LYS A 176 17.66 9.37 12.94
C LYS A 176 16.83 8.09 12.88
N LEU A 177 16.79 7.47 11.73
CA LEU A 177 16.20 6.13 11.55
C LEU A 177 17.30 5.08 11.69
N ASN A 178 17.18 4.18 12.66
CA ASN A 178 18.19 3.17 12.98
C ASN A 178 18.06 1.92 12.09
N VAL A 179 18.00 2.15 10.78
CA VAL A 179 18.05 1.12 9.75
C VAL A 179 19.14 1.47 8.74
N ASP A 180 19.69 0.47 8.12
CA ASP A 180 20.60 0.69 6.98
C ASP A 180 19.86 1.47 5.88
N LYS A 181 20.58 2.37 5.18
CA LYS A 181 20.01 3.14 4.07
C LYS A 181 19.45 2.27 2.95
N THR A 182 19.93 1.05 2.85
CA THR A 182 19.50 0.04 1.86
C THR A 182 18.54 -0.99 2.44
N ALA A 183 18.15 -0.87 3.72
CA ALA A 183 17.28 -1.82 4.39
C ALA A 183 16.02 -2.11 3.57
N PRO A 184 15.71 -3.38 3.33
CA PRO A 184 14.53 -3.76 2.56
C PRO A 184 13.25 -3.54 3.36
N ASN A 185 12.13 -3.47 2.65
CA ASN A 185 10.82 -3.61 3.26
C ASN A 185 10.74 -4.95 4.01
N PHE A 186 9.96 -5.00 5.07
CA PHE A 186 9.82 -6.12 6.00
C PHE A 186 11.10 -6.43 6.79
N THR A 187 12.01 -5.47 6.99
CA THR A 187 13.09 -5.60 7.97
C THR A 187 12.49 -5.76 9.36
N LEU A 188 12.93 -6.81 10.07
CA LEU A 188 12.44 -7.21 11.39
C LEU A 188 13.18 -6.45 12.50
N PHE A 189 12.44 -6.05 13.51
CA PHE A 189 12.93 -5.55 14.81
C PHE A 189 12.36 -6.39 15.95
N SER A 190 13.15 -6.56 16.99
CA SER A 190 12.79 -7.26 18.21
C SER A 190 12.49 -6.27 19.35
N LYS A 191 11.75 -6.73 20.33
CA LYS A 191 11.40 -5.97 21.52
C LYS A 191 12.61 -5.29 22.17
N GLY A 192 12.43 -4.03 22.55
CA GLY A 192 13.46 -3.19 23.15
C GLY A 192 14.39 -2.48 22.15
N GLN A 193 14.39 -2.85 20.88
CA GLN A 193 15.18 -2.13 19.88
C GLN A 193 14.59 -0.74 19.60
N ILE A 194 15.48 0.24 19.40
CA ILE A 194 15.11 1.61 19.03
C ILE A 194 15.15 1.70 17.51
N ILE A 195 13.99 1.87 16.88
CA ILE A 195 13.86 1.97 15.42
C ILE A 195 14.20 3.38 14.94
N ALA A 196 13.82 4.41 15.69
CA ALA A 196 14.14 5.79 15.38
C ALA A 196 14.32 6.61 16.63
N GLU A 197 15.21 7.61 16.55
CA GLU A 197 15.56 8.56 17.60
C GLU A 197 15.30 9.98 17.14
N GLN A 198 14.78 10.82 18.03
CA GLN A 198 14.62 12.26 17.82
C GLN A 198 14.32 12.94 19.17
N ASN A 199 14.53 14.26 19.26
CA ASN A 199 14.34 15.02 20.51
C ASN A 199 12.94 14.90 21.12
N SER A 200 11.90 14.81 20.29
CA SER A 200 10.50 14.64 20.73
C SER A 200 10.16 13.21 21.19
N GLY A 201 11.10 12.28 21.18
CA GLY A 201 10.94 10.92 21.68
C GLY A 201 11.34 9.84 20.68
N ASN A 202 11.73 8.71 21.21
CA ASN A 202 12.21 7.56 20.42
C ASN A 202 11.07 6.60 20.06
N TYR A 203 11.20 5.94 18.92
CA TYR A 203 10.36 4.80 18.55
C TYR A 203 11.01 3.51 19.02
N VAL A 204 10.48 2.95 20.10
CA VAL A 204 10.98 1.71 20.73
C VAL A 204 10.00 0.57 20.45
N VAL A 205 10.51 -0.58 20.09
CA VAL A 205 9.69 -1.78 19.84
C VAL A 205 9.15 -2.34 21.17
N ASN A 206 7.84 -2.34 21.32
CA ASN A 206 7.16 -2.83 22.52
C ASN A 206 6.62 -4.27 22.35
N LEU A 207 6.45 -4.74 21.12
CA LEU A 207 6.03 -6.10 20.77
C LEU A 207 7.25 -7.00 20.60
N GLU A 208 7.06 -8.32 20.68
CA GLU A 208 8.15 -9.29 20.50
C GLU A 208 8.81 -9.15 19.12
N LYS A 209 8.01 -8.85 18.10
CA LYS A 209 8.45 -8.64 16.71
C LYS A 209 7.66 -7.51 16.07
N VAL A 210 8.33 -6.65 15.32
CA VAL A 210 7.74 -5.60 14.49
C VAL A 210 8.54 -5.51 13.20
N TRP A 211 7.86 -5.31 12.08
CA TRP A 211 8.52 -5.11 10.79
C TRP A 211 8.31 -3.67 10.31
N ILE A 212 9.26 -3.16 9.53
CA ILE A 212 9.17 -1.84 8.92
C ILE A 212 8.88 -1.95 7.43
N LEU A 213 7.95 -1.10 6.95
CA LEU A 213 7.70 -0.87 5.52
C LEU A 213 8.06 0.56 5.12
N PHE A 214 8.59 0.68 3.91
CA PHE A 214 8.93 1.96 3.28
C PHE A 214 9.86 2.83 4.14
N PRO A 215 10.94 2.28 4.73
CA PRO A 215 11.86 3.07 5.53
C PRO A 215 12.52 4.16 4.67
N ASN A 216 12.35 5.43 5.04
CA ASN A 216 12.94 6.57 4.34
C ASN A 216 13.36 7.66 5.33
N PRO A 217 14.64 7.73 5.74
CA PRO A 217 15.13 8.76 6.65
C PRO A 217 15.18 10.16 6.04
N GLU A 218 15.19 10.25 4.69
CA GLU A 218 15.36 11.51 3.95
C GLU A 218 14.04 12.26 3.71
N VAL A 219 12.94 11.82 4.33
CA VAL A 219 11.67 12.54 4.23
C VAL A 219 11.77 13.94 4.86
N LYS A 220 10.97 14.86 4.37
CA LYS A 220 10.82 16.19 4.98
C LYS A 220 10.22 16.07 6.38
N LYS A 221 10.53 17.03 7.25
CA LYS A 221 9.92 17.16 8.58
C LYS A 221 8.39 17.17 8.49
N GLY A 222 7.72 16.47 9.38
CA GLY A 222 6.28 16.26 9.39
C GLY A 222 5.82 15.06 8.53
N LEU A 223 6.69 14.46 7.73
CA LEU A 223 6.33 13.32 6.88
C LEU A 223 6.72 11.97 7.51
N ARG A 224 6.06 10.93 7.03
CA ARG A 224 6.24 9.55 7.47
C ARG A 224 7.56 8.97 6.95
N ALA A 225 8.42 8.56 7.87
CA ALA A 225 9.70 7.89 7.60
C ALA A 225 9.61 6.36 7.52
N GLY A 226 8.48 5.77 7.90
CA GLY A 226 8.24 4.34 7.82
C GLY A 226 6.89 3.95 8.41
N LEU A 227 6.38 2.78 8.03
CA LEU A 227 5.24 2.12 8.66
C LEU A 227 5.75 0.98 9.53
N LEU A 228 5.21 0.86 10.73
CA LEU A 228 5.42 -0.30 11.59
C LEU A 228 4.23 -1.24 11.44
N ILE A 229 4.52 -2.51 11.21
CA ILE A 229 3.52 -3.54 11.00
C ILE A 229 3.77 -4.73 11.94
N ASP A 230 2.70 -5.36 12.35
CA ASP A 230 2.69 -6.59 13.13
C ASP A 230 2.08 -7.72 12.31
N GLU A 231 2.59 -8.94 12.49
CA GLU A 231 2.06 -10.12 11.80
C GLU A 231 0.81 -10.61 12.51
N ILE A 232 -0.24 -10.80 11.76
CA ILE A 232 -1.53 -11.28 12.26
C ILE A 232 -1.86 -12.65 11.68
N HIS A 233 -2.67 -13.42 12.38
CA HIS A 233 -3.22 -14.64 11.83
C HIS A 233 -4.41 -14.34 10.92
N TYR A 234 -4.49 -15.05 9.80
CA TYR A 234 -5.67 -15.04 8.96
C TYR A 234 -6.81 -15.71 9.71
N THR A 235 -7.69 -14.93 10.27
CA THR A 235 -8.87 -15.36 11.03
C THR A 235 -10.11 -14.68 10.48
N ASN A 236 -11.28 -15.18 10.84
CA ASN A 236 -12.57 -14.55 10.48
C ASN A 236 -12.68 -13.09 11.00
N GLU A 237 -11.81 -12.66 11.93
CA GLU A 237 -11.75 -11.28 12.41
C GLU A 237 -11.34 -10.28 11.35
N VAL A 238 -10.68 -10.71 10.26
CA VAL A 238 -10.37 -9.86 9.11
C VAL A 238 -11.65 -9.56 8.29
N PHE A 239 -12.67 -10.41 8.42
CA PHE A 239 -13.92 -10.34 7.66
C PHE A 239 -15.16 -10.04 8.54
N SER A 240 -14.97 -9.73 9.82
CA SER A 240 -16.06 -9.43 10.77
C SER A 240 -16.21 -7.94 11.02
#